data_f6204787a5501ba6957a9be265060ac2
#
_entry.id   f6204787a5501ba6957a9be265060ac2
#
_cell.length_a   1.000
_cell.length_b   1.000
_cell.length_c   1.000
_cell.angle_alpha   90.00
_cell.angle_beta   90.00
_cell.angle_gamma   90.00
#
_symmetry.space_group_name_H-M   'P 1'
#
loop_
_entity.id
_entity.type
_entity.pdbx_description
1 polymer ?
#
loop_
_entity_poly.entity_id
_entity_poly.type
_entity_poly.pdbx_seq_one_letter_code
_entity_poly.pdbx_strand_id
1 'polypeptide(L)'
;MARKGRAPRTLSRERGRRGQAAAGREDTGKMALAAAALRHLALGARLAPHGRSAAPPLQRLQQRRGLRLSAPAAIQVTVRDALNQALDEELERDERVFLLGEEVAQYDGAYKISRGLWKKYGDKRVIDTPISEMGFAGIAVGAAMAGLRPVCEFMTFNFSMQAIDQVINSAAKTCYMSAGSIAVPIVFRGPNGASAGVAAQHSQCFAAWYGHCPGLKVVSPWSAEDAKGLLKASIRDDNPVVMLENELLYGVPFEMSEQAQSKEFVIPIGKAKVERQGTHVTLVSHSRPVGHCMEAAAVLSKEGVECEVINLRTIRPMDIETVEASVVKTNHLVTVEGGWPQFGVGAEICARIMEGPAFNYLDAPAVRVTGADVPMPYAKILEDNCIPQVKDIVFAVKKALNI
;
A
#
# COMPACT_ATOMS: atom_id res chain seq x y z
N MET A 1 -13.16 -60.66 27.37
CA MET A 1 -12.68 -61.46 26.22
C MET A 1 -11.92 -60.55 25.30
N ALA A 2 -10.63 -60.45 25.45
CA ALA A 2 -9.53 -61.23 24.92
C ALA A 2 -9.32 -61.08 23.42
N ARG A 3 -8.25 -60.37 23.13
CA ARG A 3 -7.04 -60.61 22.30
C ARG A 3 -7.13 -60.06 20.88
N LYS A 4 -6.09 -59.52 20.26
CA LYS A 4 -4.61 -59.44 20.24
C LYS A 4 -4.28 -58.31 19.23
N GLY A 5 -3.41 -57.39 19.30
CA GLY A 5 -1.96 -57.48 19.46
C GLY A 5 -1.24 -57.73 18.10
N ARG A 6 -0.70 -56.64 17.44
CA ARG A 6 0.46 -56.77 16.58
C ARG A 6 1.26 -55.46 16.55
N ALA A 7 2.51 -55.59 16.93
CA ALA A 7 3.54 -54.56 16.93
C ALA A 7 4.35 -54.55 15.59
N PRO A 8 5.38 -53.73 15.42
CA PRO A 8 5.75 -53.05 14.18
C PRO A 8 6.78 -53.81 13.33
N ARG A 9 6.87 -53.46 12.05
CA ARG A 9 7.98 -53.87 11.19
C ARG A 9 8.91 -52.68 10.91
N THR A 10 10.10 -52.82 11.45
CA THR A 10 11.33 -52.14 11.04
C THR A 10 11.76 -52.62 9.67
N LEU A 11 12.17 -51.74 8.79
CA LEU A 11 13.01 -52.08 7.65
C LEU A 11 14.15 -51.08 7.52
N SER A 12 15.28 -51.68 7.39
CA SER A 12 16.67 -51.31 7.47
C SER A 12 17.15 -50.39 6.34
N ARG A 13 18.19 -49.64 6.74
CA ARG A 13 19.15 -48.90 5.91
C ARG A 13 19.74 -49.72 4.76
N GLU A 14 19.84 -49.09 3.58
CA GLU A 14 20.96 -49.38 2.67
C GLU A 14 21.65 -48.10 2.22
N ARG A 15 22.98 -48.09 2.44
CA ARG A 15 23.92 -47.05 1.97
C ARG A 15 24.39 -47.44 0.57
N GLY A 16 24.33 -46.50 -0.37
CA GLY A 16 25.04 -46.61 -1.64
C GLY A 16 25.90 -45.35 -1.85
N ARG A 17 27.20 -45.58 -1.82
CA ARG A 17 28.29 -44.60 -2.07
C ARG A 17 28.61 -44.50 -3.57
N ARG A 18 29.11 -43.31 -3.92
CA ARG A 18 30.12 -42.97 -4.94
C ARG A 18 29.63 -42.40 -6.28
N GLY A 19 30.23 -41.24 -6.59
CA GLY A 19 30.40 -40.66 -7.90
C GLY A 19 30.94 -39.26 -7.84
N GLN A 20 32.27 -39.08 -7.59
CA GLN A 20 32.99 -37.82 -7.84
C GLN A 20 33.37 -37.76 -9.34
N ALA A 21 33.27 -36.58 -9.94
CA ALA A 21 34.18 -36.01 -10.96
C ALA A 21 33.69 -34.60 -11.29
N ALA A 22 34.43 -33.63 -11.03
CA ALA A 22 35.56 -32.92 -11.65
C ALA A 22 35.07 -31.70 -12.45
N ALA A 23 35.35 -30.51 -11.91
CA ALA A 23 36.22 -29.42 -12.39
C ALA A 23 35.84 -28.76 -13.74
N GLY A 24 35.57 -27.47 -13.67
CA GLY A 24 35.66 -26.49 -14.74
C GLY A 24 35.81 -25.09 -14.12
N ARG A 25 37.05 -24.66 -13.97
CA ARG A 25 37.48 -23.29 -13.70
C ARG A 25 37.32 -22.43 -14.95
N GLU A 26 37.31 -21.11 -14.71
CA GLU A 26 37.46 -20.00 -15.66
C GLU A 26 36.13 -19.30 -15.97
N ASP A 27 35.89 -18.11 -15.42
CA ASP A 27 36.34 -16.84 -16.00
C ASP A 27 36.17 -15.67 -14.99
N THR A 28 37.24 -15.35 -14.26
CA THR A 28 37.41 -14.10 -13.53
C THR A 28 38.16 -13.13 -14.44
N GLY A 29 37.44 -12.26 -15.12
CA GLY A 29 38.16 -11.28 -15.94
C GLY A 29 37.27 -10.42 -16.82
N LYS A 30 36.44 -9.55 -16.23
CA LYS A 30 35.91 -8.36 -16.93
C LYS A 30 35.16 -7.44 -15.95
N MET A 31 35.85 -6.96 -14.93
CA MET A 31 35.42 -5.81 -14.15
C MET A 31 36.64 -5.03 -13.64
N ALA A 32 37.39 -4.47 -14.57
CA ALA A 32 38.43 -3.51 -14.24
C ALA A 32 38.80 -2.71 -15.49
N LEU A 33 37.93 -1.80 -15.93
CA LEU A 33 38.27 -0.76 -16.94
C LEU A 33 37.13 0.26 -17.05
N ALA A 34 36.95 1.08 -16.00
CA ALA A 34 36.23 2.33 -16.09
C ALA A 34 36.52 3.24 -14.88
N ALA A 35 37.79 3.47 -14.57
CA ALA A 35 38.17 4.45 -13.55
C ALA A 35 39.56 5.05 -13.90
N ALA A 36 39.70 5.69 -15.07
CA ALA A 36 40.86 6.49 -15.40
C ALA A 36 40.58 7.40 -16.60
N ALA A 37 39.83 8.48 -16.41
CA ALA A 37 39.83 9.63 -17.33
C ALA A 37 39.10 10.81 -16.70
N LEU A 38 39.71 11.51 -15.74
CA LEU A 38 39.38 12.90 -15.35
C LEU A 38 40.38 13.40 -14.31
N ARG A 39 41.63 13.54 -14.75
CA ARG A 39 42.61 14.43 -14.14
C ARG A 39 43.47 14.97 -15.28
N HIS A 40 43.29 16.24 -15.57
CA HIS A 40 44.24 17.22 -16.08
C HIS A 40 43.48 18.32 -16.80
N LEU A 41 43.37 19.45 -16.13
CA LEU A 41 43.47 20.78 -16.69
C LEU A 41 43.23 21.80 -15.58
N ALA A 42 44.31 22.06 -14.88
CA ALA A 42 44.50 23.30 -14.12
C ALA A 42 45.91 23.75 -14.43
N LEU A 43 46.04 24.89 -15.02
CA LEU A 43 47.10 25.88 -14.78
C LEU A 43 47.14 26.92 -15.93
N GLY A 44 47.08 28.16 -15.55
CA GLY A 44 47.31 29.27 -16.48
C GLY A 44 46.85 30.62 -15.92
N ALA A 45 47.45 31.04 -14.82
CA ALA A 45 47.33 32.41 -14.33
C ALA A 45 48.29 33.35 -15.05
N ARG A 46 47.97 34.64 -15.15
CA ARG A 46 48.85 35.81 -14.89
C ARG A 46 48.09 37.14 -15.05
N LEU A 47 47.88 37.84 -13.95
CA LEU A 47 48.32 39.18 -13.49
C LEU A 47 48.29 40.36 -14.50
N ALA A 48 47.35 41.31 -14.26
CA ALA A 48 47.41 42.78 -13.97
C ALA A 48 48.05 43.72 -15.03
N PRO A 49 47.85 45.07 -15.01
CA PRO A 49 47.41 45.98 -13.94
C PRO A 49 46.50 47.17 -14.33
N HIS A 50 46.01 47.86 -13.30
CA HIS A 50 45.61 49.26 -13.13
C HIS A 50 45.12 50.16 -14.29
N GLY A 51 43.87 50.64 -14.16
CA GLY A 51 43.36 51.78 -14.91
C GLY A 51 42.18 52.43 -14.15
N ARG A 52 42.32 53.70 -13.89
CA ARG A 52 41.50 54.60 -13.04
C ARG A 52 40.06 54.78 -13.49
N SER A 53 39.16 54.85 -12.48
CA SER A 53 38.12 55.82 -12.24
C SER A 53 37.29 56.38 -13.42
N ALA A 54 36.01 56.03 -13.43
CA ALA A 54 34.91 56.93 -13.72
C ALA A 54 33.59 56.31 -13.17
N ALA A 55 32.90 57.02 -12.30
CA ALA A 55 31.58 56.63 -11.81
C ALA A 55 30.54 56.79 -12.92
N PRO A 56 29.65 55.79 -13.13
CA PRO A 56 28.50 55.93 -13.99
C PRO A 56 27.26 56.43 -13.22
N PRO A 57 26.30 57.02 -13.93
CA PRO A 57 25.16 57.75 -13.36
C PRO A 57 24.12 56.82 -12.77
N LEU A 58 23.40 57.33 -11.75
CA LEU A 58 22.24 56.77 -11.12
C LEU A 58 21.22 56.24 -12.12
N GLN A 59 21.26 54.93 -12.40
CA GLN A 59 20.17 54.25 -13.05
C GLN A 59 19.07 53.95 -12.01
N ARG A 60 17.93 54.62 -12.23
CA ARG A 60 16.67 54.29 -11.55
C ARG A 60 16.42 52.80 -11.64
N LEU A 61 16.46 52.14 -10.46
CA LEU A 61 15.88 50.80 -10.29
C LEU A 61 14.35 50.89 -10.49
N GLN A 62 13.91 50.64 -11.73
CA GLN A 62 12.54 50.23 -11.96
C GLN A 62 12.36 48.88 -11.28
N GLN A 63 11.73 48.87 -10.11
CA GLN A 63 11.16 47.67 -9.51
C GLN A 63 10.12 47.12 -10.48
N ARG A 64 10.52 46.18 -11.31
CA ARG A 64 9.58 45.29 -11.97
C ARG A 64 8.90 44.50 -10.85
N ARG A 65 7.68 44.86 -10.48
CA ARG A 65 6.76 44.00 -9.76
C ARG A 65 6.58 42.76 -10.64
N GLY A 66 7.39 41.72 -10.36
CA GLY A 66 7.15 40.40 -10.90
C GLY A 66 5.76 39.96 -10.42
N LEU A 67 4.84 39.79 -11.35
CA LEU A 67 3.64 39.04 -11.11
C LEU A 67 4.09 37.70 -10.54
N ARG A 68 3.96 37.48 -9.24
CA ARG A 68 3.99 36.14 -8.67
C ARG A 68 2.74 35.48 -9.21
N LEU A 69 2.89 34.62 -10.20
CA LEU A 69 1.87 33.65 -10.50
C LEU A 69 1.61 32.93 -9.17
N SER A 70 0.43 33.12 -8.61
CA SER A 70 -0.04 32.30 -7.50
C SER A 70 0.09 30.83 -7.98
N ALA A 71 0.71 29.99 -7.16
CA ALA A 71 0.65 28.56 -7.42
C ALA A 71 -0.82 28.18 -7.68
N PRO A 72 -1.12 27.36 -8.68
CA PRO A 72 -2.47 26.93 -8.93
C PRO A 72 -3.06 26.40 -7.62
N ALA A 73 -4.27 26.81 -7.29
CA ALA A 73 -4.95 26.36 -6.08
C ALA A 73 -5.01 24.84 -6.10
N ALA A 74 -4.56 24.19 -5.03
CA ALA A 74 -4.63 22.74 -4.91
C ALA A 74 -6.10 22.31 -5.09
N ILE A 75 -6.34 21.38 -5.99
CA ILE A 75 -7.68 20.87 -6.27
C ILE A 75 -8.03 19.87 -5.17
N GLN A 76 -9.18 20.05 -4.54
CA GLN A 76 -9.73 19.09 -3.57
C GLN A 76 -10.48 18.00 -4.32
N VAL A 77 -10.09 16.73 -4.10
CA VAL A 77 -10.71 15.56 -4.73
C VAL A 77 -11.07 14.55 -3.64
N THR A 78 -12.29 14.00 -3.70
CA THR A 78 -12.67 12.92 -2.79
C THR A 78 -12.01 11.61 -3.20
N VAL A 79 -11.81 10.69 -2.25
CA VAL A 79 -11.26 9.35 -2.55
C VAL A 79 -12.11 8.65 -3.61
N ARG A 80 -13.44 8.75 -3.51
CA ARG A 80 -14.37 8.20 -4.51
C ARG A 80 -14.13 8.77 -5.91
N ASP A 81 -14.02 10.08 -6.03
CA ASP A 81 -13.81 10.72 -7.33
C ASP A 81 -12.42 10.40 -7.90
N ALA A 82 -11.41 10.25 -7.04
CA ALA A 82 -10.06 9.80 -7.42
C ALA A 82 -10.07 8.36 -7.97
N LEU A 83 -10.83 7.45 -7.34
CA LEU A 83 -11.03 6.08 -7.84
C LEU A 83 -11.78 6.07 -9.18
N ASN A 84 -12.83 6.88 -9.31
CA ASN A 84 -13.57 7.02 -10.57
C ASN A 84 -12.66 7.51 -11.70
N GLN A 85 -11.85 8.55 -11.44
CA GLN A 85 -10.87 9.06 -12.41
C GLN A 85 -9.86 7.97 -12.80
N ALA A 86 -9.35 7.19 -11.83
CA ALA A 86 -8.41 6.11 -12.11
C ALA A 86 -9.02 5.04 -13.02
N LEU A 87 -10.26 4.62 -12.75
CA LEU A 87 -10.99 3.66 -13.58
C LEU A 87 -11.23 4.22 -14.98
N ASP A 88 -11.69 5.47 -15.10
CA ASP A 88 -11.95 6.11 -16.39
C ASP A 88 -10.67 6.19 -17.24
N GLU A 89 -9.57 6.64 -16.64
CA GLU A 89 -8.29 6.77 -17.32
C GLU A 89 -7.72 5.41 -17.79
N GLU A 90 -7.88 4.34 -16.99
CA GLU A 90 -7.38 3.01 -17.37
C GLU A 90 -8.30 2.28 -18.36
N LEU A 91 -9.62 2.47 -18.29
CA LEU A 91 -10.55 2.00 -19.29
C LEU A 91 -10.32 2.67 -20.65
N GLU A 92 -9.96 3.95 -20.67
CA GLU A 92 -9.60 4.69 -21.90
C GLU A 92 -8.24 4.22 -22.46
N ARG A 93 -7.28 3.94 -21.59
CA ARG A 93 -5.90 3.58 -21.95
C ARG A 93 -5.77 2.20 -22.59
N ASP A 94 -6.49 1.19 -22.07
CA ASP A 94 -6.31 -0.22 -22.45
C ASP A 94 -7.67 -0.89 -22.65
N GLU A 95 -7.93 -1.36 -23.88
CA GLU A 95 -9.18 -2.04 -24.24
C GLU A 95 -9.41 -3.38 -23.51
N ARG A 96 -8.36 -3.97 -22.93
CA ARG A 96 -8.44 -5.20 -22.16
C ARG A 96 -8.97 -4.98 -20.74
N VAL A 97 -8.94 -3.73 -20.24
CA VAL A 97 -9.47 -3.39 -18.91
C VAL A 97 -11.00 -3.38 -18.95
N PHE A 98 -11.62 -4.04 -17.99
CA PHE A 98 -13.07 -3.97 -17.79
C PHE A 98 -13.39 -4.07 -16.29
N LEU A 99 -14.50 -3.47 -15.89
CA LEU A 99 -15.03 -3.51 -14.54
C LEU A 99 -16.20 -4.47 -14.47
N LEU A 100 -16.21 -5.35 -13.46
CA LEU A 100 -17.35 -6.21 -13.19
C LEU A 100 -17.62 -6.29 -11.69
N GLY A 101 -18.88 -6.45 -11.32
CA GLY A 101 -19.32 -6.55 -9.94
C GLY A 101 -20.83 -6.29 -9.82
N GLU A 102 -21.31 -6.26 -8.61
CA GLU A 102 -22.72 -6.04 -8.29
C GLU A 102 -23.06 -4.56 -8.41
N GLU A 103 -24.07 -4.23 -9.24
CA GLU A 103 -24.60 -2.88 -9.43
C GLU A 103 -23.55 -1.84 -9.90
N VAL A 104 -22.45 -2.28 -10.52
CA VAL A 104 -21.35 -1.38 -10.97
C VAL A 104 -21.69 -0.64 -12.27
N ALA A 105 -22.64 -1.13 -13.09
CA ALA A 105 -23.02 -0.57 -14.37
C ALA A 105 -24.16 0.43 -14.27
N GLN A 106 -25.40 -0.03 -14.37
CA GLN A 106 -26.58 0.83 -14.50
C GLN A 106 -26.86 1.67 -13.25
N TYR A 107 -26.57 1.13 -12.08
CA TYR A 107 -26.73 1.81 -10.78
C TYR A 107 -25.55 2.73 -10.42
N ASP A 108 -24.48 2.76 -11.23
CA ASP A 108 -23.27 3.56 -10.98
C ASP A 108 -22.47 3.12 -9.70
N GLY A 109 -22.62 1.89 -9.27
CA GLY A 109 -22.02 1.34 -8.05
C GLY A 109 -22.76 1.71 -6.76
N ALA A 110 -22.69 0.85 -5.73
CA ALA A 110 -23.29 1.12 -4.43
C ALA A 110 -22.78 2.42 -3.81
N TYR A 111 -21.47 2.68 -3.93
CA TYR A 111 -20.80 3.88 -3.41
C TYR A 111 -20.50 4.94 -4.49
N LYS A 112 -21.04 4.76 -5.70
CA LYS A 112 -20.91 5.69 -6.83
C LYS A 112 -19.46 5.87 -7.34
N ILE A 113 -18.61 4.87 -7.15
CA ILE A 113 -17.25 4.88 -7.67
C ILE A 113 -17.25 4.71 -9.19
N SER A 114 -18.12 3.86 -9.73
CA SER A 114 -18.26 3.62 -11.17
C SER A 114 -19.18 4.61 -11.89
N ARG A 115 -19.58 5.71 -11.22
CA ARG A 115 -20.53 6.69 -11.76
C ARG A 115 -20.13 7.16 -13.17
N GLY A 116 -21.08 6.99 -14.12
CA GLY A 116 -20.95 7.43 -15.51
C GLY A 116 -20.13 6.50 -16.40
N LEU A 117 -19.39 5.54 -15.86
CA LEU A 117 -18.51 4.67 -16.65
C LEU A 117 -19.31 3.78 -17.62
N TRP A 118 -20.41 3.19 -17.16
CA TRP A 118 -21.26 2.37 -18.04
C TRP A 118 -21.81 3.17 -19.22
N LYS A 119 -22.25 4.41 -19.02
CA LYS A 119 -22.74 5.27 -20.10
C LYS A 119 -21.65 5.59 -21.13
N LYS A 120 -20.37 5.66 -20.68
CA LYS A 120 -19.21 5.97 -21.53
C LYS A 120 -18.69 4.74 -22.27
N TYR A 121 -18.61 3.58 -21.62
CA TYR A 121 -17.92 2.40 -22.14
C TYR A 121 -18.83 1.23 -22.53
N GLY A 122 -20.10 1.22 -22.08
CA GLY A 122 -21.10 0.20 -22.44
C GLY A 122 -20.94 -1.14 -21.72
N ASP A 123 -21.86 -2.06 -22.04
CA ASP A 123 -22.05 -3.36 -21.38
C ASP A 123 -20.84 -4.33 -21.51
N LYS A 124 -19.97 -4.13 -22.48
CA LYS A 124 -18.80 -4.97 -22.67
C LYS A 124 -17.62 -4.61 -21.76
N ARG A 125 -17.66 -3.42 -21.19
CA ARG A 125 -16.54 -2.88 -20.40
C ARG A 125 -16.92 -2.61 -18.94
N VAL A 126 -18.22 -2.41 -18.64
CA VAL A 126 -18.74 -2.21 -17.30
C VAL A 126 -19.94 -3.14 -17.14
N ILE A 127 -19.79 -4.18 -16.34
CA ILE A 127 -20.65 -5.37 -16.36
C ILE A 127 -21.27 -5.57 -14.98
N ASP A 128 -22.61 -5.50 -14.91
CA ASP A 128 -23.36 -5.93 -13.73
C ASP A 128 -23.36 -7.45 -13.62
N THR A 129 -23.19 -7.96 -12.41
CA THR A 129 -23.24 -9.38 -12.09
C THR A 129 -24.40 -9.67 -11.13
N PRO A 130 -24.94 -10.89 -11.12
CA PRO A 130 -25.78 -11.32 -10.01
C PRO A 130 -24.98 -11.36 -8.70
N ILE A 131 -25.67 -11.39 -7.55
CA ILE A 131 -25.07 -11.58 -6.22
C ILE A 131 -24.54 -13.01 -6.12
N SER A 132 -23.27 -13.19 -6.52
CA SER A 132 -22.63 -14.51 -6.67
C SER A 132 -21.11 -14.33 -6.75
N GLU A 133 -20.49 -13.90 -5.66
CA GLU A 133 -19.08 -13.49 -5.62
C GLU A 133 -18.14 -14.61 -6.04
N MET A 134 -18.40 -15.85 -5.65
CA MET A 134 -17.61 -17.00 -6.10
C MET A 134 -17.69 -17.15 -7.62
N GLY A 135 -18.85 -16.95 -8.22
CA GLY A 135 -19.06 -17.10 -9.66
C GLY A 135 -18.38 -16.00 -10.45
N PHE A 136 -18.69 -14.73 -10.15
CA PHE A 136 -18.13 -13.63 -10.94
C PHE A 136 -16.62 -13.43 -10.72
N ALA A 137 -16.10 -13.68 -9.50
CA ALA A 137 -14.67 -13.68 -9.26
C ALA A 137 -13.95 -14.78 -10.05
N GLY A 138 -14.54 -15.98 -10.15
CA GLY A 138 -14.01 -17.06 -10.98
C GLY A 138 -13.97 -16.70 -12.47
N ILE A 139 -15.05 -16.07 -12.98
CA ILE A 139 -15.10 -15.54 -14.36
C ILE A 139 -14.00 -14.50 -14.58
N ALA A 140 -13.83 -13.56 -13.63
CA ALA A 140 -12.80 -12.54 -13.72
C ALA A 140 -11.39 -13.13 -13.74
N VAL A 141 -11.11 -14.12 -12.88
CA VAL A 141 -9.81 -14.82 -12.85
C VAL A 141 -9.55 -15.53 -14.17
N GLY A 142 -10.55 -16.25 -14.72
CA GLY A 142 -10.44 -16.90 -16.03
C GLY A 142 -10.19 -15.90 -17.16
N ALA A 143 -10.86 -14.75 -17.14
CA ALA A 143 -10.64 -13.67 -18.11
C ALA A 143 -9.21 -13.10 -18.02
N ALA A 144 -8.67 -12.94 -16.80
CA ALA A 144 -7.30 -12.52 -16.60
C ALA A 144 -6.29 -13.54 -17.15
N MET A 145 -6.51 -14.83 -16.89
CA MET A 145 -5.70 -15.92 -17.47
C MET A 145 -5.74 -15.93 -19.00
N ALA A 146 -6.83 -15.46 -19.61
CA ALA A 146 -6.99 -15.32 -21.04
C ALA A 146 -6.39 -14.01 -21.62
N GLY A 147 -5.75 -13.17 -20.79
CA GLY A 147 -5.04 -11.96 -21.21
C GLY A 147 -5.83 -10.67 -21.10
N LEU A 148 -7.05 -10.68 -20.53
CA LEU A 148 -7.79 -9.48 -20.17
C LEU A 148 -7.30 -8.90 -18.83
N ARG A 149 -7.75 -7.69 -18.50
CA ARG A 149 -7.39 -6.99 -17.23
C ARG A 149 -8.65 -6.62 -16.45
N PRO A 150 -9.29 -7.57 -15.78
CA PRO A 150 -10.48 -7.32 -14.99
C PRO A 150 -10.18 -6.53 -13.72
N VAL A 151 -11.07 -5.59 -13.42
CA VAL A 151 -11.25 -5.01 -12.10
C VAL A 151 -12.51 -5.64 -11.51
N CYS A 152 -12.33 -6.54 -10.55
CA CYS A 152 -13.40 -7.27 -9.88
C CYS A 152 -13.77 -6.53 -8.60
N GLU A 153 -14.95 -5.89 -8.59
CA GLU A 153 -15.47 -5.16 -7.44
C GLU A 153 -16.32 -6.07 -6.56
N PHE A 154 -15.95 -6.19 -5.29
CA PHE A 154 -16.86 -6.66 -4.24
C PHE A 154 -17.60 -5.46 -3.66
N MET A 155 -18.92 -5.53 -3.53
CA MET A 155 -19.73 -4.46 -2.94
C MET A 155 -19.22 -4.07 -1.55
N THR A 156 -18.82 -5.06 -0.76
CA THR A 156 -17.94 -4.91 0.40
C THR A 156 -16.93 -6.05 0.42
N PHE A 157 -15.70 -5.76 0.80
CA PHE A 157 -14.64 -6.78 0.84
C PHE A 157 -14.94 -7.91 1.83
N ASN A 158 -15.87 -7.69 2.75
CA ASN A 158 -16.39 -8.72 3.66
C ASN A 158 -16.94 -9.95 2.91
N PHE A 159 -17.52 -9.76 1.73
CA PHE A 159 -18.07 -10.86 0.92
C PHE A 159 -17.06 -11.49 -0.04
N SER A 160 -15.85 -10.99 -0.07
CA SER A 160 -14.75 -11.69 -0.74
C SER A 160 -14.49 -13.08 -0.15
N MET A 161 -14.92 -13.33 1.10
CA MET A 161 -14.87 -14.66 1.70
C MET A 161 -15.65 -15.73 0.90
N GLN A 162 -16.72 -15.36 0.21
CA GLN A 162 -17.45 -16.28 -0.67
C GLN A 162 -16.64 -16.66 -1.91
N ALA A 163 -15.69 -15.79 -2.31
CA ALA A 163 -14.81 -15.98 -3.46
C ALA A 163 -13.36 -16.29 -3.08
N ILE A 164 -13.08 -16.60 -1.81
CA ILE A 164 -11.70 -16.73 -1.31
C ILE A 164 -10.89 -17.78 -2.08
N ASP A 165 -11.52 -18.85 -2.51
CA ASP A 165 -10.88 -19.90 -3.34
C ASP A 165 -10.40 -19.33 -4.68
N GLN A 166 -11.21 -18.49 -5.33
CA GLN A 166 -10.85 -17.87 -6.60
C GLN A 166 -9.70 -16.87 -6.44
N VAL A 167 -9.64 -16.13 -5.32
CA VAL A 167 -8.56 -15.19 -5.03
C VAL A 167 -7.27 -15.92 -4.67
N ILE A 168 -7.34 -16.91 -3.75
CA ILE A 168 -6.14 -17.53 -3.17
C ILE A 168 -5.66 -18.75 -3.97
N ASN A 169 -6.55 -19.64 -4.39
CA ASN A 169 -6.15 -20.83 -5.13
C ASN A 169 -6.03 -20.58 -6.63
N SER A 170 -7.01 -19.90 -7.22
CA SER A 170 -7.01 -19.64 -8.65
C SER A 170 -6.08 -18.48 -9.04
N ALA A 171 -6.30 -17.26 -8.53
CA ALA A 171 -5.51 -16.11 -8.95
C ALA A 171 -4.07 -16.14 -8.41
N ALA A 172 -3.89 -16.28 -7.11
CA ALA A 172 -2.57 -16.13 -6.50
C ALA A 172 -1.56 -17.22 -6.89
N LYS A 173 -2.02 -18.43 -7.23
CA LYS A 173 -1.13 -19.59 -7.44
C LYS A 173 -0.90 -19.98 -8.89
N THR A 174 -1.74 -19.53 -9.81
CA THR A 174 -1.66 -19.95 -11.22
C THR A 174 -0.32 -19.60 -11.87
N CYS A 175 0.20 -18.40 -11.66
CA CYS A 175 1.50 -18.01 -12.22
C CYS A 175 2.62 -18.95 -11.74
N TYR A 176 2.65 -19.27 -10.44
CA TYR A 176 3.61 -20.21 -9.87
C TYR A 176 3.41 -21.64 -10.42
N MET A 177 2.18 -22.15 -10.42
CA MET A 177 1.89 -23.52 -10.89
C MET A 177 2.15 -23.73 -12.38
N SER A 178 2.00 -22.66 -13.18
CA SER A 178 2.31 -22.68 -14.61
C SER A 178 3.77 -22.37 -14.94
N ALA A 179 4.65 -22.33 -13.95
CA ALA A 179 6.06 -21.94 -14.11
C ALA A 179 6.24 -20.58 -14.82
N GLY A 180 5.35 -19.61 -14.54
CA GLY A 180 5.37 -18.28 -15.13
C GLY A 180 4.71 -18.16 -16.51
N SER A 181 4.14 -19.26 -17.04
CA SER A 181 3.54 -19.26 -18.37
C SER A 181 2.19 -18.52 -18.45
N ILE A 182 1.49 -18.40 -17.31
CA ILE A 182 0.19 -17.76 -17.22
C ILE A 182 0.26 -16.60 -16.22
N ALA A 183 0.12 -15.38 -16.70
CA ALA A 183 -0.09 -14.20 -15.86
C ALA A 183 -1.56 -14.11 -15.44
N VAL A 184 -1.83 -13.47 -14.30
CA VAL A 184 -3.19 -13.21 -13.80
C VAL A 184 -3.33 -11.74 -13.44
N PRO A 185 -3.41 -10.82 -14.41
CA PRO A 185 -3.49 -9.38 -14.20
C PRO A 185 -4.89 -8.96 -13.78
N ILE A 186 -5.24 -9.19 -12.52
CA ILE A 186 -6.56 -8.89 -11.95
C ILE A 186 -6.44 -7.99 -10.73
N VAL A 187 -7.39 -7.07 -10.57
CA VAL A 187 -7.57 -6.31 -9.34
C VAL A 187 -8.86 -6.73 -8.66
N PHE A 188 -8.76 -7.16 -7.42
CA PHE A 188 -9.90 -7.33 -6.51
C PHE A 188 -9.99 -6.09 -5.62
N ARG A 189 -11.10 -5.36 -5.67
CA ARG A 189 -11.26 -4.12 -4.90
C ARG A 189 -12.61 -4.05 -4.17
N GLY A 190 -12.66 -3.24 -3.16
CA GLY A 190 -13.89 -2.94 -2.41
C GLY A 190 -13.59 -2.35 -1.03
N PRO A 191 -14.61 -1.82 -0.33
CA PRO A 191 -14.44 -1.26 1.01
C PRO A 191 -14.11 -2.37 2.03
N ASN A 192 -13.14 -2.09 2.88
CA ASN A 192 -12.57 -2.98 3.89
C ASN A 192 -12.49 -2.27 5.24
N GLY A 193 -12.64 -3.03 6.31
CA GLY A 193 -12.57 -2.52 7.67
C GLY A 193 -13.90 -1.95 8.17
N ALA A 194 -13.83 -1.27 9.31
CA ALA A 194 -15.01 -0.71 9.95
C ALA A 194 -15.69 0.36 9.09
N SER A 195 -17.00 0.28 9.02
CA SER A 195 -17.92 1.24 8.44
C SER A 195 -18.85 1.80 9.52
N ALA A 196 -19.87 2.54 9.17
CA ALA A 196 -20.76 3.16 10.16
C ALA A 196 -22.08 2.41 10.30
N GLY A 197 -22.30 1.79 11.47
CA GLY A 197 -23.58 1.19 11.86
C GLY A 197 -23.98 -0.06 11.06
N VAL A 198 -23.00 -0.83 10.55
CA VAL A 198 -23.22 -2.03 9.72
C VAL A 198 -22.91 -3.35 10.44
N ALA A 199 -22.50 -3.30 11.69
CA ALA A 199 -22.25 -4.44 12.58
C ALA A 199 -21.15 -5.42 12.08
N ALA A 200 -21.21 -6.67 12.58
CA ALA A 200 -20.11 -7.63 12.55
C ALA A 200 -19.68 -8.05 11.15
N GLN A 201 -20.63 -8.41 10.29
CA GLN A 201 -20.30 -8.99 8.98
C GLN A 201 -19.82 -7.97 7.95
N HIS A 202 -20.01 -6.67 8.17
CA HIS A 202 -19.65 -5.61 7.22
C HIS A 202 -18.51 -4.70 7.71
N SER A 203 -17.81 -5.10 8.81
CA SER A 203 -16.80 -4.26 9.46
C SER A 203 -15.45 -4.95 9.65
N GLN A 204 -15.19 -6.03 8.93
CA GLN A 204 -13.98 -6.82 9.08
C GLN A 204 -12.82 -6.23 8.30
N CYS A 205 -11.59 -6.40 8.80
CA CYS A 205 -10.38 -6.01 8.09
C CYS A 205 -9.65 -7.25 7.57
N PHE A 206 -9.47 -7.32 6.25
CA PHE A 206 -8.84 -8.44 5.56
C PHE A 206 -7.37 -8.22 5.24
N ALA A 207 -6.75 -7.14 5.73
CA ALA A 207 -5.34 -6.83 5.45
C ALA A 207 -4.40 -7.96 5.87
N ALA A 208 -4.60 -8.53 7.05
CA ALA A 208 -3.83 -9.67 7.54
C ALA A 208 -4.10 -10.96 6.74
N TRP A 209 -5.36 -11.22 6.37
CA TRP A 209 -5.74 -12.43 5.63
C TRP A 209 -5.07 -12.50 4.26
N TYR A 210 -5.24 -11.47 3.46
CA TYR A 210 -4.68 -11.43 2.10
C TYR A 210 -3.19 -11.10 2.09
N GLY A 211 -2.72 -10.30 3.07
CA GLY A 211 -1.30 -10.03 3.27
C GLY A 211 -0.47 -11.28 3.57
N HIS A 212 -1.09 -12.31 4.15
CA HIS A 212 -0.44 -13.60 4.40
C HIS A 212 -0.24 -14.45 3.14
N CYS A 213 -1.04 -14.24 2.08
CA CYS A 213 -1.09 -15.15 0.93
C CYS A 213 0.03 -14.90 -0.09
N PRO A 214 0.98 -15.86 -0.30
CA PRO A 214 1.94 -15.77 -1.38
C PRO A 214 1.28 -15.73 -2.76
N GLY A 215 1.82 -14.91 -3.65
CA GLY A 215 1.30 -14.69 -5.01
C GLY A 215 0.36 -13.51 -5.15
N LEU A 216 -0.14 -12.94 -4.05
CA LEU A 216 -0.91 -11.69 -4.05
C LEU A 216 -0.02 -10.48 -3.79
N LYS A 217 -0.36 -9.35 -4.39
CA LYS A 217 -0.01 -8.01 -3.91
C LYS A 217 -1.21 -7.43 -3.18
N VAL A 218 -0.98 -6.70 -2.09
CA VAL A 218 -2.06 -6.13 -1.27
C VAL A 218 -1.77 -4.67 -1.00
N VAL A 219 -2.68 -3.78 -1.43
CA VAL A 219 -2.56 -2.34 -1.25
C VAL A 219 -3.73 -1.80 -0.42
N SER A 220 -3.50 -0.72 0.32
CA SER A 220 -4.48 -0.16 1.26
C SER A 220 -4.35 1.37 1.30
N PRO A 221 -5.04 2.10 0.42
CA PRO A 221 -4.92 3.54 0.28
C PRO A 221 -5.51 4.30 1.46
N TRP A 222 -4.97 5.49 1.72
CA TRP A 222 -5.53 6.47 2.65
C TRP A 222 -6.06 7.71 1.94
N SER A 223 -5.24 8.38 1.14
CA SER A 223 -5.59 9.65 0.49
C SER A 223 -6.18 9.46 -0.91
N ALA A 224 -6.70 10.54 -1.50
CA ALA A 224 -7.16 10.55 -2.90
C ALA A 224 -6.00 10.25 -3.87
N GLU A 225 -4.79 10.75 -3.62
CA GLU A 225 -3.60 10.42 -4.41
C GLU A 225 -3.26 8.93 -4.32
N ASP A 226 -3.28 8.37 -3.09
CA ASP A 226 -3.06 6.94 -2.90
C ASP A 226 -4.08 6.11 -3.67
N ALA A 227 -5.35 6.48 -3.56
CA ALA A 227 -6.45 5.76 -4.22
C ALA A 227 -6.27 5.76 -5.75
N LYS A 228 -6.01 6.92 -6.35
CA LYS A 228 -5.77 7.03 -7.80
C LYS A 228 -4.51 6.29 -8.22
N GLY A 229 -3.38 6.60 -7.59
CA GLY A 229 -2.07 6.10 -8.01
C GLY A 229 -1.90 4.60 -7.81
N LEU A 230 -2.40 4.05 -6.68
CA LEU A 230 -2.33 2.62 -6.40
C LEU A 230 -3.31 1.81 -7.25
N LEU A 231 -4.53 2.30 -7.51
CA LEU A 231 -5.47 1.60 -8.38
C LEU A 231 -4.92 1.48 -9.80
N LYS A 232 -4.38 2.56 -10.35
CA LYS A 232 -3.76 2.54 -11.69
C LYS A 232 -2.54 1.61 -11.73
N ALA A 233 -1.68 1.66 -10.72
CA ALA A 233 -0.55 0.74 -10.61
C ALA A 233 -1.02 -0.72 -10.54
N SER A 234 -2.10 -1.00 -9.80
CA SER A 234 -2.69 -2.33 -9.65
C SER A 234 -3.26 -2.86 -10.96
N ILE A 235 -3.96 -2.03 -11.74
CA ILE A 235 -4.52 -2.41 -13.05
C ILE A 235 -3.40 -2.70 -14.06
N ARG A 236 -2.27 -2.00 -13.96
CA ARG A 236 -1.11 -2.17 -14.84
C ARG A 236 -0.20 -3.33 -14.44
N ASP A 237 -0.35 -3.89 -13.24
CA ASP A 237 0.44 -5.02 -12.76
C ASP A 237 0.00 -6.33 -13.41
N ASP A 238 0.95 -7.21 -13.72
CA ASP A 238 0.68 -8.52 -14.33
C ASP A 238 0.37 -9.62 -13.29
N ASN A 239 0.43 -9.28 -11.99
CA ASN A 239 0.07 -10.16 -10.89
C ASN A 239 -1.27 -9.76 -10.27
N PRO A 240 -1.96 -10.67 -9.57
CA PRO A 240 -3.19 -10.35 -8.87
C PRO A 240 -2.94 -9.39 -7.71
N VAL A 241 -3.73 -8.32 -7.68
CA VAL A 241 -3.67 -7.29 -6.65
C VAL A 241 -4.99 -7.22 -5.89
N VAL A 242 -4.91 -7.26 -4.57
CA VAL A 242 -6.02 -6.98 -3.65
C VAL A 242 -5.91 -5.53 -3.19
N MET A 243 -6.92 -4.72 -3.47
CA MET A 243 -6.99 -3.32 -3.07
C MET A 243 -8.06 -3.12 -2.00
N LEU A 244 -7.61 -2.90 -0.78
CA LEU A 244 -8.44 -2.76 0.42
C LEU A 244 -8.73 -1.28 0.66
N GLU A 245 -9.88 -0.82 0.20
CA GLU A 245 -10.35 0.55 0.35
C GLU A 245 -11.05 0.74 1.71
N ASN A 246 -11.52 1.94 2.02
CA ASN A 246 -12.31 2.19 3.22
C ASN A 246 -13.52 3.06 2.90
N GLU A 247 -14.71 2.58 3.26
CA GLU A 247 -15.98 3.25 2.97
C GLU A 247 -16.04 4.66 3.55
N LEU A 248 -15.56 4.84 4.78
CA LEU A 248 -15.61 6.12 5.47
C LEU A 248 -14.64 7.18 4.88
N LEU A 249 -13.70 6.75 4.02
CA LEU A 249 -12.83 7.66 3.27
C LEU A 249 -13.43 8.12 1.95
N TYR A 250 -14.42 7.43 1.38
CA TYR A 250 -14.92 7.71 0.03
C TYR A 250 -15.39 9.16 -0.16
N GLY A 251 -16.03 9.73 0.84
CA GLY A 251 -16.50 11.12 0.80
C GLY A 251 -15.50 12.16 1.32
N VAL A 252 -14.32 11.74 1.81
CA VAL A 252 -13.32 12.64 2.38
C VAL A 252 -12.53 13.31 1.27
N PRO A 253 -12.50 14.66 1.22
CA PRO A 253 -11.68 15.38 0.26
C PRO A 253 -10.23 15.45 0.73
N PHE A 254 -9.31 15.33 -0.22
CA PHE A 254 -7.88 15.53 -0.05
C PHE A 254 -7.35 16.51 -1.09
N GLU A 255 -6.31 17.24 -0.74
CA GLU A 255 -5.54 17.99 -1.72
C GLU A 255 -4.89 17.02 -2.72
N MET A 256 -5.06 17.31 -4.01
CA MET A 256 -4.43 16.56 -5.09
C MET A 256 -3.31 17.41 -5.68
N SER A 257 -2.08 16.92 -5.63
CA SER A 257 -0.93 17.58 -6.24
C SER A 257 -1.10 17.69 -7.75
N GLU A 258 -0.43 18.66 -8.36
CA GLU A 258 -0.42 18.81 -9.83
C GLU A 258 0.07 17.53 -10.53
N GLN A 259 1.06 16.86 -9.95
CA GLN A 259 1.56 15.58 -10.44
C GLN A 259 0.47 14.49 -10.43
N ALA A 260 -0.32 14.42 -9.35
CA ALA A 260 -1.37 13.42 -9.18
C ALA A 260 -2.59 13.65 -10.10
N GLN A 261 -2.75 14.84 -10.64
CA GLN A 261 -3.79 15.16 -11.63
C GLN A 261 -3.48 14.56 -13.01
N SER A 262 -2.22 14.22 -13.29
CA SER A 262 -1.81 13.63 -14.56
C SER A 262 -2.46 12.27 -14.79
N LYS A 263 -2.83 11.99 -16.07
CA LYS A 263 -3.26 10.66 -16.52
C LYS A 263 -2.13 9.61 -16.43
N GLU A 264 -0.88 10.03 -16.35
CA GLU A 264 0.27 9.13 -16.22
C GLU A 264 0.66 8.85 -14.77
N PHE A 265 0.01 9.52 -13.81
CA PHE A 265 0.32 9.35 -12.41
C PHE A 265 0.05 7.93 -11.91
N VAL A 266 1.06 7.31 -11.33
CA VAL A 266 0.99 6.01 -10.64
C VAL A 266 1.84 6.06 -9.37
N ILE A 267 1.47 5.27 -8.38
CA ILE A 267 2.26 5.06 -7.17
C ILE A 267 2.83 3.64 -7.21
N PRO A 268 4.16 3.48 -7.09
CA PRO A 268 4.77 2.16 -7.07
C PRO A 268 4.24 1.30 -5.90
N ILE A 269 3.80 0.07 -6.21
CA ILE A 269 3.44 -0.92 -5.19
C ILE A 269 4.70 -1.33 -4.42
N GLY A 270 4.62 -1.41 -3.09
CA GLY A 270 5.74 -1.76 -2.24
C GLY A 270 6.54 -0.56 -1.74
N LYS A 271 6.01 0.67 -1.85
CA LYS A 271 6.62 1.88 -1.33
C LYS A 271 5.69 2.62 -0.37
N ALA A 272 6.17 2.77 0.86
CA ALA A 272 5.51 3.55 1.90
C ALA A 272 5.74 5.06 1.68
N LYS A 273 4.95 5.87 2.38
CA LYS A 273 5.10 7.34 2.40
C LYS A 273 5.26 7.83 3.82
N VAL A 274 6.25 8.67 4.06
CA VAL A 274 6.34 9.45 5.29
C VAL A 274 5.41 10.65 5.12
N GLU A 275 4.25 10.61 5.78
CA GLU A 275 3.24 11.68 5.71
C GLU A 275 3.63 12.86 6.60
N ARG A 276 4.31 12.60 7.70
CA ARG A 276 4.83 13.60 8.63
C ARG A 276 6.21 13.18 9.11
N GLN A 277 7.16 14.09 9.06
CA GLN A 277 8.48 13.92 9.67
C GLN A 277 8.41 14.08 11.19
N GLY A 278 9.19 13.28 11.91
CA GLY A 278 9.31 13.33 13.36
C GLY A 278 10.60 12.71 13.86
N THR A 279 10.89 12.90 15.15
CA THR A 279 12.17 12.47 15.75
C THR A 279 12.02 11.70 17.06
N HIS A 280 10.81 11.62 17.65
CA HIS A 280 10.61 11.03 18.96
C HIS A 280 9.98 9.63 18.91
N VAL A 281 9.08 9.37 17.97
CA VAL A 281 8.38 8.10 17.84
C VAL A 281 7.94 7.88 16.41
N THR A 282 8.04 6.64 15.93
CA THR A 282 7.51 6.18 14.64
C THR A 282 6.08 5.66 14.83
N LEU A 283 5.12 6.25 14.12
CA LEU A 283 3.74 5.75 13.98
C LEU A 283 3.60 5.10 12.60
N VAL A 284 3.27 3.82 12.56
CA VAL A 284 3.07 3.09 11.29
C VAL A 284 1.63 2.68 11.15
N SER A 285 1.03 2.99 9.98
CA SER A 285 -0.37 2.68 9.74
C SER A 285 -0.67 2.51 8.24
N HIS A 286 -1.90 2.15 7.92
CA HIS A 286 -2.44 2.09 6.56
C HIS A 286 -3.93 2.46 6.55
N SER A 287 -4.45 2.87 5.39
CA SER A 287 -5.85 3.25 5.21
C SER A 287 -6.31 4.33 6.20
N ARG A 288 -7.56 4.30 6.64
CA ARG A 288 -8.18 5.33 7.51
C ARG A 288 -7.40 5.64 8.80
N PRO A 289 -6.85 4.66 9.54
CA PRO A 289 -6.06 4.94 10.74
C PRO A 289 -4.84 5.86 10.54
N VAL A 290 -4.34 6.03 9.31
CA VAL A 290 -3.30 7.04 9.01
C VAL A 290 -3.78 8.45 9.38
N GLY A 291 -5.04 8.78 9.07
CA GLY A 291 -5.64 10.05 9.47
C GLY A 291 -5.66 10.24 10.98
N HIS A 292 -6.03 9.20 11.74
CA HIS A 292 -5.98 9.24 13.22
C HIS A 292 -4.56 9.42 13.75
N CYS A 293 -3.55 8.82 13.09
CA CYS A 293 -2.13 9.05 13.43
C CYS A 293 -1.72 10.50 13.17
N MET A 294 -2.16 11.11 12.08
CA MET A 294 -1.89 12.52 11.78
C MET A 294 -2.51 13.46 12.79
N GLU A 295 -3.77 13.20 13.20
CA GLU A 295 -4.45 13.96 14.25
C GLU A 295 -3.77 13.79 15.61
N ALA A 296 -3.41 12.57 16.00
CA ALA A 296 -2.67 12.28 17.24
C ALA A 296 -1.30 12.98 17.25
N ALA A 297 -0.57 12.96 16.14
CA ALA A 297 0.69 13.65 15.99
C ALA A 297 0.53 15.19 16.14
N ALA A 298 -0.57 15.75 15.63
CA ALA A 298 -0.86 17.18 15.79
C ALA A 298 -1.21 17.54 17.26
N VAL A 299 -1.85 16.66 18.01
CA VAL A 299 -2.09 16.84 19.45
C VAL A 299 -0.78 16.79 20.23
N LEU A 300 0.04 15.76 19.99
CA LEU A 300 1.31 15.50 20.67
C LEU A 300 2.37 16.58 20.39
N SER A 301 2.37 17.15 19.19
CA SER A 301 3.28 18.23 18.83
C SER A 301 3.07 19.49 19.71
N LYS A 302 1.85 19.75 20.17
CA LYS A 302 1.57 20.84 21.13
C LYS A 302 2.19 20.59 22.51
N GLU A 303 2.51 19.35 22.79
CA GLU A 303 3.18 18.91 24.03
C GLU A 303 4.69 18.69 23.81
N GLY A 304 5.23 19.07 22.66
CA GLY A 304 6.65 18.95 22.31
C GLY A 304 7.08 17.57 21.83
N VAL A 305 6.13 16.66 21.49
CA VAL A 305 6.42 15.32 20.95
C VAL A 305 6.21 15.30 19.45
N GLU A 306 7.30 15.11 18.70
CA GLU A 306 7.29 15.06 17.24
C GLU A 306 7.25 13.61 16.73
N CYS A 307 6.05 13.19 16.30
CA CYS A 307 5.82 11.86 15.73
C CYS A 307 6.16 11.84 14.24
N GLU A 308 6.90 10.81 13.80
CA GLU A 308 6.99 10.45 12.39
C GLU A 308 5.83 9.53 12.02
N VAL A 309 5.06 9.90 11.00
CA VAL A 309 3.90 9.11 10.56
C VAL A 309 4.18 8.47 9.21
N ILE A 310 4.17 7.15 9.17
CA ILE A 310 4.37 6.34 7.98
C ILE A 310 3.05 5.72 7.54
N ASN A 311 2.67 6.02 6.31
CA ASN A 311 1.57 5.38 5.59
C ASN A 311 2.17 4.25 4.73
N LEU A 312 1.87 3.00 5.08
CA LEU A 312 2.40 1.83 4.37
C LEU A 312 1.97 1.77 2.92
N ARG A 313 0.76 2.24 2.57
CA ARG A 313 0.18 2.12 1.21
C ARG A 313 0.06 0.68 0.73
N THR A 314 1.11 -0.12 0.95
CA THR A 314 1.21 -1.52 0.53
C THR A 314 1.44 -2.42 1.74
N ILE A 315 0.55 -3.42 1.90
CA ILE A 315 0.66 -4.44 2.93
C ILE A 315 1.60 -5.56 2.46
N ARG A 316 1.49 -5.93 1.16
CA ARG A 316 2.35 -6.94 0.53
C ARG A 316 2.68 -6.54 -0.91
N PRO A 317 3.98 -6.42 -1.26
CA PRO A 317 5.16 -6.45 -0.37
C PRO A 317 5.19 -5.23 0.55
N MET A 318 5.60 -5.41 1.80
CA MET A 318 5.73 -4.34 2.78
C MET A 318 7.07 -3.61 2.61
N ASP A 319 7.06 -2.28 2.62
CA ASP A 319 8.27 -1.45 2.65
C ASP A 319 8.84 -1.37 4.07
N ILE A 320 9.43 -2.47 4.50
CA ILE A 320 10.01 -2.55 5.86
C ILE A 320 11.24 -1.65 6.01
N GLU A 321 11.98 -1.42 4.93
CA GLU A 321 13.16 -0.57 4.94
C GLU A 321 12.84 0.87 5.38
N THR A 322 11.71 1.42 4.90
CA THR A 322 11.25 2.75 5.33
C THR A 322 10.88 2.77 6.82
N VAL A 323 10.27 1.69 7.33
CA VAL A 323 9.91 1.58 8.75
C VAL A 323 11.16 1.43 9.62
N GLU A 324 12.11 0.58 9.23
CA GLU A 324 13.38 0.39 9.93
C GLU A 324 14.18 1.69 10.00
N ALA A 325 14.31 2.41 8.89
CA ALA A 325 15.01 3.70 8.86
C ALA A 325 14.38 4.73 9.81
N SER A 326 13.06 4.74 9.92
CA SER A 326 12.35 5.59 10.87
C SER A 326 12.60 5.17 12.32
N VAL A 327 12.51 3.88 12.63
CA VAL A 327 12.76 3.34 13.98
C VAL A 327 14.20 3.62 14.43
N VAL A 328 15.18 3.44 13.55
CA VAL A 328 16.60 3.80 13.82
C VAL A 328 16.75 5.26 14.22
N LYS A 329 15.92 6.16 13.63
CA LYS A 329 15.95 7.59 13.94
C LYS A 329 15.22 7.95 15.23
N THR A 330 14.08 7.31 15.49
CA THR A 330 13.15 7.71 16.57
C THR A 330 13.25 6.84 17.82
N ASN A 331 13.86 5.67 17.76
CA ASN A 331 14.06 4.67 18.82
C ASN A 331 12.76 4.11 19.43
N HIS A 332 11.58 4.52 18.94
CA HIS A 332 10.28 4.10 19.45
C HIS A 332 9.33 3.75 18.30
N LEU A 333 8.55 2.67 18.50
CA LEU A 333 7.59 2.19 17.51
C LEU A 333 6.19 2.03 18.08
N VAL A 334 5.21 2.62 17.40
CA VAL A 334 3.78 2.38 17.63
C VAL A 334 3.16 2.01 16.28
N THR A 335 2.52 0.85 16.21
CA THR A 335 1.73 0.47 15.02
C THR A 335 0.25 0.70 15.27
N VAL A 336 -0.48 1.17 14.25
CA VAL A 336 -1.91 1.50 14.38
C VAL A 336 -2.67 0.86 13.22
N GLU A 337 -3.66 0.01 13.54
CA GLU A 337 -4.50 -0.65 12.55
C GLU A 337 -5.94 -0.80 13.01
N GLY A 338 -6.88 -0.81 12.07
CA GLY A 338 -8.30 -1.02 12.37
C GLY A 338 -8.70 -2.49 12.51
N GLY A 339 -7.78 -3.43 12.24
CA GLY A 339 -7.98 -4.86 12.38
C GLY A 339 -7.86 -5.34 13.83
N TRP A 340 -8.12 -6.63 14.03
CA TRP A 340 -7.97 -7.30 15.32
C TRP A 340 -6.50 -7.49 15.70
N PRO A 341 -6.20 -7.63 17.01
CA PRO A 341 -4.80 -7.66 17.48
C PRO A 341 -4.04 -8.92 17.08
N GLN A 342 -4.73 -10.07 17.03
CA GLN A 342 -4.06 -11.34 16.79
C GLN A 342 -3.73 -11.50 15.31
N PHE A 343 -2.46 -11.77 14.99
CA PHE A 343 -1.94 -11.89 13.62
C PHE A 343 -2.19 -10.67 12.71
N GLY A 344 -2.46 -9.49 13.30
CA GLY A 344 -2.64 -8.26 12.53
C GLY A 344 -1.37 -7.81 11.81
N VAL A 345 -1.51 -6.79 10.95
CA VAL A 345 -0.39 -6.19 10.21
C VAL A 345 0.68 -5.66 11.15
N GLY A 346 0.27 -5.05 12.27
CA GLY A 346 1.20 -4.58 13.32
C GLY A 346 2.00 -5.70 13.97
N ALA A 347 1.47 -6.92 14.04
CA ALA A 347 2.22 -8.08 14.56
C ALA A 347 3.36 -8.46 13.59
N GLU A 348 3.13 -8.45 12.28
CA GLU A 348 4.17 -8.66 11.27
C GLU A 348 5.24 -7.56 11.31
N ILE A 349 4.84 -6.28 11.43
CA ILE A 349 5.79 -5.18 11.56
C ILE A 349 6.69 -5.39 12.79
N CYS A 350 6.10 -5.73 13.95
CA CYS A 350 6.88 -6.01 15.16
C CYS A 350 7.85 -7.19 14.94
N ALA A 351 7.42 -8.28 14.32
CA ALA A 351 8.28 -9.42 14.01
C ALA A 351 9.46 -9.00 13.13
N ARG A 352 9.20 -8.27 12.04
CA ARG A 352 10.23 -7.79 11.10
C ARG A 352 11.25 -6.86 11.77
N ILE A 353 10.79 -5.97 12.67
CA ILE A 353 11.69 -5.10 13.43
C ILE A 353 12.54 -5.90 14.41
N MET A 354 11.97 -6.92 15.08
CA MET A 354 12.70 -7.80 15.99
C MET A 354 13.75 -8.67 15.30
N GLU A 355 13.49 -9.06 14.04
CA GLU A 355 14.40 -9.85 13.20
C GLU A 355 15.43 -8.98 12.47
N GLY A 356 15.16 -7.67 12.35
CA GLY A 356 15.96 -6.72 11.58
C GLY A 356 16.97 -5.92 12.41
N PRO A 357 17.75 -5.07 11.73
CA PRO A 357 18.79 -4.26 12.39
C PRO A 357 18.20 -3.18 13.31
N ALA A 358 16.96 -2.74 13.07
CA ALA A 358 16.31 -1.69 13.85
C ALA A 358 16.02 -2.10 15.30
N PHE A 359 16.00 -3.40 15.61
CA PHE A 359 15.86 -3.90 16.97
C PHE A 359 16.89 -3.30 17.95
N ASN A 360 18.12 -3.14 17.50
CA ASN A 360 19.22 -2.61 18.34
C ASN A 360 19.06 -1.13 18.71
N TYR A 361 18.09 -0.45 18.13
CA TYR A 361 17.82 0.98 18.36
C TYR A 361 16.55 1.23 19.16
N LEU A 362 15.78 0.18 19.50
CA LEU A 362 14.58 0.34 20.32
C LEU A 362 14.93 0.63 21.78
N ASP A 363 14.43 1.75 22.29
CA ASP A 363 14.57 2.15 23.70
C ASP A 363 13.40 1.65 24.56
N ALA A 364 12.31 1.19 23.94
CA ALA A 364 11.14 0.64 24.59
C ALA A 364 10.50 -0.47 23.75
N PRO A 365 9.67 -1.35 24.37
CA PRO A 365 8.86 -2.31 23.61
C PRO A 365 7.95 -1.62 22.60
N ALA A 366 7.83 -2.18 21.40
CA ALA A 366 6.87 -1.71 20.42
C ALA A 366 5.43 -1.81 20.96
N VAL A 367 4.62 -0.80 20.73
CA VAL A 367 3.22 -0.75 21.17
C VAL A 367 2.30 -0.89 19.94
N ARG A 368 1.30 -1.76 20.05
CA ARG A 368 0.29 -1.94 18.98
C ARG A 368 -1.05 -1.36 19.44
N VAL A 369 -1.62 -0.48 18.64
CA VAL A 369 -2.98 0.05 18.78
C VAL A 369 -3.85 -0.61 17.71
N THR A 370 -4.82 -1.38 18.12
CA THR A 370 -5.64 -2.22 17.24
C THR A 370 -7.12 -2.07 17.56
N GLY A 371 -8.00 -2.58 16.70
CA GLY A 371 -9.38 -2.81 17.08
C GLY A 371 -9.49 -3.73 18.29
N ALA A 372 -10.59 -3.64 19.02
CA ALA A 372 -10.89 -4.57 20.09
C ALA A 372 -11.10 -6.00 19.54
N ASP A 373 -10.67 -7.02 20.31
CA ASP A 373 -10.75 -8.42 19.88
C ASP A 373 -12.17 -8.98 20.06
N VAL A 374 -13.12 -8.35 19.40
CA VAL A 374 -14.54 -8.73 19.37
C VAL A 374 -15.12 -8.47 17.98
N PRO A 375 -16.16 -9.21 17.54
CA PRO A 375 -16.92 -8.83 16.37
C PRO A 375 -17.54 -7.43 16.56
N MET A 376 -17.60 -6.63 15.48
CA MET A 376 -18.10 -5.26 15.56
C MET A 376 -19.55 -5.20 16.06
N PRO A 377 -19.83 -4.51 17.16
CA PRO A 377 -21.18 -4.32 17.64
C PRO A 377 -21.99 -3.32 16.79
N TYR A 378 -23.31 -3.42 16.82
CA TYR A 378 -24.20 -2.52 16.06
C TYR A 378 -24.38 -1.16 16.74
N ALA A 379 -24.44 -1.14 18.08
CA ALA A 379 -24.67 0.10 18.81
C ALA A 379 -23.52 1.07 18.68
N LYS A 380 -23.80 2.29 18.24
CA LYS A 380 -22.80 3.34 17.94
C LYS A 380 -21.73 3.53 19.02
N ILE A 381 -22.15 3.61 20.29
CA ILE A 381 -21.21 3.79 21.40
C ILE A 381 -20.26 2.61 21.57
N LEU A 382 -20.72 1.39 21.27
CA LEU A 382 -19.88 0.19 21.33
C LEU A 382 -18.98 0.10 20.09
N GLU A 383 -19.51 0.44 18.91
CA GLU A 383 -18.74 0.52 17.66
C GLU A 383 -17.56 1.48 17.82
N ASP A 384 -17.80 2.70 18.32
CA ASP A 384 -16.74 3.71 18.55
C ASP A 384 -15.66 3.23 19.54
N ASN A 385 -16.01 2.38 20.51
CA ASN A 385 -15.03 1.80 21.44
C ASN A 385 -14.30 0.57 20.88
N CYS A 386 -14.75 0.01 19.77
CA CYS A 386 -14.08 -1.13 19.11
C CYS A 386 -13.01 -0.71 18.11
N ILE A 387 -12.96 0.58 17.73
CA ILE A 387 -12.04 1.09 16.72
C ILE A 387 -11.01 1.99 17.40
N PRO A 388 -9.71 1.92 17.01
CA PRO A 388 -8.70 2.84 17.53
C PRO A 388 -9.10 4.30 17.34
N GLN A 389 -9.06 5.06 18.42
CA GLN A 389 -9.33 6.50 18.42
C GLN A 389 -8.02 7.28 18.60
N VAL A 390 -8.05 8.57 18.26
CA VAL A 390 -6.91 9.49 18.44
C VAL A 390 -6.36 9.45 19.89
N LYS A 391 -7.25 9.41 20.88
CA LYS A 391 -6.86 9.32 22.32
C LYS A 391 -6.05 8.06 22.64
N ASP A 392 -6.37 6.94 21.98
CA ASP A 392 -5.69 5.66 22.22
C ASP A 392 -4.27 5.68 21.64
N ILE A 393 -4.08 6.36 20.50
CA ILE A 393 -2.79 6.58 19.87
C ILE A 393 -1.94 7.53 20.73
N VAL A 394 -2.51 8.63 21.21
CA VAL A 394 -1.82 9.57 22.12
C VAL A 394 -1.36 8.85 23.38
N PHE A 395 -2.23 8.04 23.98
CA PHE A 395 -1.87 7.23 25.16
C PHE A 395 -0.74 6.22 24.85
N ALA A 396 -0.82 5.53 23.71
CA ALA A 396 0.20 4.56 23.30
C ALA A 396 1.56 5.23 23.07
N VAL A 397 1.59 6.41 22.47
CA VAL A 397 2.82 7.19 22.28
C VAL A 397 3.41 7.61 23.63
N LYS A 398 2.61 8.18 24.53
CA LYS A 398 3.07 8.57 25.87
C LYS A 398 3.61 7.37 26.63
N LYS A 399 2.95 6.22 26.56
CA LYS A 399 3.42 4.97 27.14
C LYS A 399 4.77 4.52 26.56
N ALA A 400 4.93 4.59 25.24
CA ALA A 400 6.19 4.22 24.58
C ALA A 400 7.35 5.13 24.98
N LEU A 401 7.08 6.42 25.17
CA LEU A 401 8.05 7.43 25.57
C LEU A 401 8.23 7.54 27.11
N ASN A 402 7.43 6.82 27.89
CA ASN A 402 7.43 6.87 29.35
C ASN A 402 7.19 8.27 29.94
N ILE A 403 6.21 9.02 29.37
CA ILE A 403 5.80 10.39 29.78
C ILE A 403 4.32 10.48 30.10
#